data_5212a11ac3fc810a8467a88c1846747a
#
_entry.id   5212a11ac3fc810a8467a88c1846747a
#
_cell.length_a   1.000
_cell.length_b   1.000
_cell.length_c   1.000
_cell.angle_alpha   90.00
_cell.angle_beta   90.00
_cell.angle_gamma   90.00
#
_symmetry.space_group_name_H-M   'P 1'
#
loop_
_entity.id
_entity.type
_entity.pdbx_description
1 polymer ?
#
loop_
_entity_poly.entity_id
_entity_poly.type
_entity_poly.pdbx_seq_one_letter_code
_entity_poly.pdbx_strand_id
1 'polypeptide(L)'
;MDELQIRLFGDVSVQQKGRSISFPSGKALELFCYLLIHRDRPHTREALSEVLWPDGKSASAKGYLRQALWRLNATVRCQPGHHRTESELLLIIEPDWVRINTDAAWWLDVNAFERAYVAVRDVSGHSLSLGQAQSVESALELYRGDLMATRYHDWCGYERDRLQLAYLAMLDQLMCYCEAQQLYTKGLSLGQTVLRYDPARECTHRQLMRLYYRAGDRTSAIRQYERCTSVMAREFGVQPSAGTVALYEQICADWVPDTPMSPSGAAPVAGLERPERTETAAIARLHLRLDQIQASLYALQESVLQSSGVRWEHARTVPSGSPEKNGKLLGIGSAEEGP
;
A
#
# COMPACT_ATOMS: atom_id res chain seq x y z
N MET A 1 15.06 -19.86 20.57
CA MET A 1 13.69 -20.14 20.08
C MET A 1 13.75 -20.30 18.57
N ASP A 2 13.11 -21.34 18.06
CA ASP A 2 13.16 -21.69 16.63
C ASP A 2 12.18 -20.86 15.82
N GLU A 3 12.29 -19.53 15.91
CA GLU A 3 11.38 -18.60 15.31
C GLU A 3 11.54 -18.54 13.79
N LEU A 4 10.43 -18.58 13.05
CA LEU A 4 10.41 -18.40 11.61
C LEU A 4 10.59 -16.90 11.32
N GLN A 5 11.68 -16.53 10.67
CA GLN A 5 11.97 -15.14 10.26
C GLN A 5 11.52 -14.91 8.84
N ILE A 6 10.60 -13.96 8.65
CA ILE A 6 9.99 -13.64 7.35
C ILE A 6 10.27 -12.18 7.04
N ARG A 7 10.77 -11.92 5.84
CA ARG A 7 11.01 -10.58 5.32
C ARG A 7 10.29 -10.42 4.01
N LEU A 8 9.49 -9.37 3.90
CA LEU A 8 8.71 -9.02 2.73
C LEU A 8 9.14 -7.68 2.12
N PHE A 9 9.93 -6.86 2.83
CA PHE A 9 10.50 -5.65 2.27
C PHE A 9 11.70 -5.97 1.36
N GLY A 10 11.63 -5.48 0.11
CA GLY A 10 12.59 -5.85 -0.93
C GLY A 10 12.31 -7.25 -1.47
N ASP A 11 13.34 -8.09 -1.49
CA ASP A 11 13.22 -9.50 -1.90
C ASP A 11 12.64 -10.34 -0.77
N VAL A 12 11.61 -11.13 -1.10
CA VAL A 12 10.99 -12.02 -0.14
C VAL A 12 11.96 -13.08 0.34
N SER A 13 12.18 -13.16 1.64
CA SER A 13 13.02 -14.19 2.24
C SER A 13 12.36 -14.79 3.48
N VAL A 14 12.45 -16.11 3.60
CA VAL A 14 11.94 -16.87 4.74
C VAL A 14 13.08 -17.73 5.27
N GLN A 15 13.37 -17.61 6.55
CA GLN A 15 14.46 -18.32 7.20
C GLN A 15 13.97 -18.99 8.48
N GLN A 16 14.51 -20.15 8.76
CA GLN A 16 14.33 -20.85 10.04
C GLN A 16 15.66 -21.42 10.51
N LYS A 17 16.05 -21.17 11.75
CA LYS A 17 17.36 -21.58 12.29
C LYS A 17 18.53 -21.16 11.40
N GLY A 18 18.45 -19.98 10.77
CA GLY A 18 19.49 -19.49 9.86
C GLY A 18 19.54 -20.17 8.48
N ARG A 19 18.62 -21.12 8.20
CA ARG A 19 18.50 -21.76 6.89
C ARG A 19 17.39 -21.13 6.09
N SER A 20 17.68 -20.81 4.83
CA SER A 20 16.66 -20.29 3.90
C SER A 20 15.67 -21.39 3.53
N ILE A 21 14.38 -21.05 3.55
CA ILE A 21 13.28 -21.91 3.11
C ILE A 21 12.94 -21.56 1.68
N SER A 22 13.05 -22.53 0.78
CA SER A 22 12.67 -22.38 -0.62
C SER A 22 11.22 -22.86 -0.83
N PHE A 23 10.44 -22.07 -1.57
CA PHE A 23 9.07 -22.41 -1.93
C PHE A 23 9.03 -23.12 -3.28
N PRO A 24 8.38 -24.27 -3.38
CA PRO A 24 8.37 -25.11 -4.58
C PRO A 24 7.53 -24.48 -5.72
N SER A 25 6.81 -23.39 -5.47
CA SER A 25 5.93 -22.74 -6.43
C SER A 25 5.80 -21.25 -6.11
N GLY A 26 5.88 -20.41 -7.15
CA GLY A 26 5.64 -18.97 -7.01
C GLY A 26 4.25 -18.65 -6.45
N LYS A 27 3.23 -19.41 -6.84
CA LYS A 27 1.85 -19.24 -6.32
C LYS A 27 1.70 -19.68 -4.85
N ALA A 28 2.46 -20.65 -4.37
CA ALA A 28 2.48 -20.99 -2.95
C ALA A 28 3.13 -19.88 -2.11
N LEU A 29 4.19 -19.26 -2.62
CA LEU A 29 4.83 -18.11 -1.98
C LEU A 29 3.90 -16.88 -2.01
N GLU A 30 3.24 -16.62 -3.14
CA GLU A 30 2.27 -15.52 -3.28
C GLU A 30 1.12 -15.65 -2.28
N LEU A 31 0.51 -16.85 -2.20
CA LEU A 31 -0.52 -17.15 -1.20
C LEU A 31 -0.01 -16.91 0.24
N PHE A 32 1.22 -17.33 0.52
CA PHE A 32 1.82 -17.13 1.83
C PHE A 32 1.99 -15.65 2.16
N CYS A 33 2.51 -14.85 1.23
CA CYS A 33 2.67 -13.41 1.40
C CYS A 33 1.32 -12.71 1.58
N TYR A 34 0.30 -13.09 0.80
CA TYR A 34 -1.05 -12.55 0.94
C TYR A 34 -1.62 -12.80 2.35
N LEU A 35 -1.53 -14.04 2.83
CA LEU A 35 -2.00 -14.40 4.17
C LEU A 35 -1.24 -13.68 5.28
N LEU A 36 0.07 -13.44 5.12
CA LEU A 36 0.88 -12.71 6.09
C LEU A 36 0.54 -11.21 6.14
N ILE A 37 0.30 -10.59 5.00
CA ILE A 37 -0.10 -9.19 4.93
C ILE A 37 -1.48 -8.99 5.56
N HIS A 38 -2.42 -9.90 5.28
CA HIS A 38 -3.79 -9.86 5.79
C HIS A 38 -4.02 -10.83 6.97
N ARG A 39 -3.01 -10.97 7.83
CA ARG A 39 -2.95 -11.94 8.95
C ARG A 39 -3.98 -11.74 10.06
N ASP A 40 -4.63 -10.61 10.09
CA ASP A 40 -5.57 -10.18 11.13
C ASP A 40 -6.96 -10.81 11.00
N ARG A 41 -7.25 -11.44 9.85
CA ARG A 41 -8.57 -12.02 9.57
C ARG A 41 -8.48 -13.38 8.89
N PRO A 42 -9.50 -14.24 9.06
CA PRO A 42 -9.63 -15.44 8.24
C PRO A 42 -10.03 -15.08 6.80
N HIS A 43 -9.62 -15.90 5.85
CA HIS A 43 -9.92 -15.73 4.43
C HIS A 43 -10.69 -16.93 3.91
N THR A 44 -11.81 -16.71 3.25
CA THR A 44 -12.55 -17.78 2.59
C THR A 44 -11.76 -18.32 1.39
N ARG A 45 -11.95 -19.59 1.07
CA ARG A 45 -11.28 -20.21 -0.08
C ARG A 45 -11.72 -19.60 -1.40
N GLU A 46 -12.96 -19.12 -1.49
CA GLU A 46 -13.48 -18.39 -2.63
C GLU A 46 -12.68 -17.10 -2.85
N ALA A 47 -12.61 -16.24 -1.83
CA ALA A 47 -11.87 -14.97 -1.92
C ALA A 47 -10.39 -15.18 -2.26
N LEU A 48 -9.72 -16.18 -1.67
CA LEU A 48 -8.34 -16.52 -2.01
C LEU A 48 -8.20 -16.98 -3.45
N SER A 49 -9.16 -17.75 -3.97
CA SER A 49 -9.10 -18.22 -5.36
C SER A 49 -9.32 -17.08 -6.36
N GLU A 50 -10.19 -16.13 -6.08
CA GLU A 50 -10.46 -14.96 -6.92
C GLU A 50 -9.26 -14.01 -6.97
N VAL A 51 -8.66 -13.70 -5.82
CA VAL A 51 -7.51 -12.80 -5.74
C VAL A 51 -6.26 -13.39 -6.41
N LEU A 52 -5.99 -14.68 -6.21
CA LEU A 52 -4.76 -15.29 -6.70
C LEU A 52 -4.86 -15.84 -8.12
N TRP A 53 -6.06 -16.10 -8.63
CA TRP A 53 -6.32 -16.58 -9.99
C TRP A 53 -7.52 -15.84 -10.62
N PRO A 54 -7.43 -14.53 -10.87
CA PRO A 54 -8.54 -13.73 -11.37
C PRO A 54 -9.05 -14.22 -12.74
N ASP A 55 -8.16 -14.73 -13.60
CA ASP A 55 -8.50 -15.23 -14.93
C ASP A 55 -8.95 -16.70 -14.94
N GLY A 56 -8.95 -17.36 -13.79
CA GLY A 56 -9.27 -18.79 -13.66
C GLY A 56 -10.78 -19.06 -13.67
N LYS A 57 -11.24 -20.10 -14.41
CA LYS A 57 -12.58 -20.62 -14.18
C LYS A 57 -12.69 -21.09 -12.73
N SER A 58 -13.77 -20.74 -12.03
CA SER A 58 -13.97 -20.98 -10.60
C SER A 58 -13.61 -22.40 -10.12
N ALA A 59 -14.00 -23.43 -10.87
CA ALA A 59 -13.68 -24.83 -10.53
C ALA A 59 -12.16 -25.13 -10.60
N SER A 60 -11.45 -24.58 -11.59
CA SER A 60 -10.01 -24.77 -11.75
C SER A 60 -9.23 -23.98 -10.69
N ALA A 61 -9.66 -22.75 -10.38
CA ALA A 61 -9.04 -21.90 -9.36
C ALA A 61 -9.09 -22.56 -7.97
N LYS A 62 -10.20 -23.19 -7.60
CA LYS A 62 -10.32 -23.96 -6.34
C LYS A 62 -9.36 -25.17 -6.30
N GLY A 63 -9.13 -25.81 -7.43
CA GLY A 63 -8.14 -26.90 -7.56
C GLY A 63 -6.70 -26.39 -7.37
N TYR A 64 -6.37 -25.28 -8.00
CA TYR A 64 -5.05 -24.62 -7.87
C TYR A 64 -4.80 -24.14 -6.46
N LEU A 65 -5.80 -23.53 -5.80
CA LEU A 65 -5.70 -23.12 -4.41
C LEU A 65 -5.43 -24.31 -3.47
N ARG A 66 -6.13 -25.44 -3.66
CA ARG A 66 -5.89 -26.65 -2.88
C ARG A 66 -4.45 -27.14 -3.00
N GLN A 67 -3.92 -27.15 -4.23
CA GLN A 67 -2.54 -27.53 -4.48
C GLN A 67 -1.53 -26.55 -3.87
N ALA A 68 -1.79 -25.24 -3.97
CA ALA A 68 -0.95 -24.20 -3.38
C ALA A 68 -0.93 -24.29 -1.85
N LEU A 69 -2.09 -24.49 -1.21
CA LEU A 69 -2.21 -24.70 0.24
C LEU A 69 -1.47 -25.96 0.70
N TRP A 70 -1.60 -27.06 -0.04
CA TRP A 70 -0.89 -28.28 0.29
C TRP A 70 0.64 -28.08 0.24
N ARG A 71 1.14 -27.46 -0.84
CA ARG A 71 2.57 -27.14 -0.99
C ARG A 71 3.07 -26.18 0.09
N LEU A 72 2.31 -25.13 0.37
CA LEU A 72 2.63 -24.15 1.40
C LEU A 72 2.70 -24.81 2.77
N ASN A 73 1.68 -25.57 3.14
CA ASN A 73 1.62 -26.27 4.41
C ASN A 73 2.77 -27.30 4.58
N ALA A 74 3.08 -28.06 3.52
CA ALA A 74 4.24 -28.94 3.51
C ALA A 74 5.54 -28.19 3.74
N THR A 75 5.74 -27.03 3.06
CA THR A 75 6.95 -26.21 3.17
C THR A 75 7.13 -25.64 4.58
N VAL A 76 6.05 -25.14 5.19
CA VAL A 76 6.10 -24.49 6.51
C VAL A 76 6.13 -25.53 7.65
N ARG A 77 5.57 -26.72 7.43
CA ARG A 77 5.60 -27.84 8.39
C ARG A 77 6.88 -28.66 8.36
N CYS A 78 7.59 -28.71 7.23
CA CYS A 78 8.78 -29.54 7.05
C CYS A 78 9.93 -29.13 7.93
N GLN A 79 9.90 -29.61 9.18
CA GLN A 79 11.08 -29.74 10.03
C GLN A 79 11.15 -31.20 10.48
N PRO A 80 12.22 -31.96 10.16
CA PRO A 80 12.39 -33.28 10.66
C PRO A 80 12.63 -33.25 12.18
N GLY A 81 11.80 -33.93 12.94
CA GLY A 81 12.08 -34.30 14.32
C GLY A 81 11.18 -33.73 15.43
N HIS A 82 10.14 -32.92 15.13
CA HIS A 82 9.23 -32.45 16.17
C HIS A 82 7.78 -32.66 15.75
N HIS A 83 7.02 -33.42 16.55
CA HIS A 83 5.55 -33.39 16.50
C HIS A 83 5.12 -32.01 17.03
N ARG A 84 4.78 -31.07 16.12
CA ARG A 84 4.19 -29.79 16.49
C ARG A 84 2.75 -30.01 16.92
N THR A 85 2.37 -29.44 18.04
CA THR A 85 0.98 -29.29 18.45
C THR A 85 0.24 -28.37 17.46
N GLU A 86 -1.07 -28.45 17.36
CA GLU A 86 -1.86 -27.58 16.49
C GLU A 86 -1.62 -26.10 16.76
N SER A 87 -1.36 -25.74 18.02
CA SER A 87 -1.00 -24.38 18.45
C SER A 87 0.34 -23.84 17.91
N GLU A 88 1.23 -24.72 17.46
CA GLU A 88 2.55 -24.36 16.91
C GLU A 88 2.53 -24.22 15.38
N LEU A 89 1.41 -24.55 14.74
CA LEU A 89 1.27 -24.44 13.29
C LEU A 89 1.07 -23.00 12.87
N LEU A 90 1.85 -22.52 11.91
CA LEU A 90 1.72 -21.17 11.37
C LEU A 90 0.40 -20.96 10.59
N LEU A 91 -0.11 -22.01 9.96
CA LEU A 91 -1.34 -21.95 9.16
C LEU A 91 -2.43 -22.78 9.82
N ILE A 92 -3.58 -22.18 10.01
CA ILE A 92 -4.82 -22.85 10.37
C ILE A 92 -5.66 -22.97 9.10
N ILE A 93 -5.90 -24.23 8.68
CA ILE A 93 -6.58 -24.53 7.41
C ILE A 93 -7.85 -25.31 7.74
N GLU A 94 -8.98 -24.65 7.59
CA GLU A 94 -10.32 -25.22 7.77
C GLU A 94 -10.97 -25.55 6.41
N PRO A 95 -12.09 -26.28 6.39
CA PRO A 95 -12.78 -26.60 5.14
C PRO A 95 -13.12 -25.37 4.29
N ASP A 96 -13.57 -24.27 4.92
CA ASP A 96 -14.09 -23.10 4.23
C ASP A 96 -13.17 -21.89 4.28
N TRP A 97 -12.24 -21.85 5.23
CA TRP A 97 -11.36 -20.69 5.42
C TRP A 97 -9.92 -21.07 5.82
N VAL A 98 -9.02 -20.12 5.66
CA VAL A 98 -7.59 -20.22 6.00
C VAL A 98 -7.17 -18.93 6.73
N ARG A 99 -6.36 -19.05 7.77
CA ARG A 99 -5.74 -17.91 8.45
C ARG A 99 -4.31 -18.19 8.90
N ILE A 100 -3.55 -17.12 9.16
CA ILE A 100 -2.29 -17.21 9.90
C ILE A 100 -2.62 -17.41 11.38
N ASN A 101 -1.87 -18.29 12.02
CA ASN A 101 -1.90 -18.45 13.47
C ASN A 101 -0.99 -17.40 14.10
N THR A 102 -1.58 -16.41 14.75
CA THR A 102 -0.85 -15.32 15.40
C THR A 102 -0.13 -15.77 16.67
N ASP A 103 -0.53 -16.91 17.26
CA ASP A 103 0.04 -17.46 18.50
C ASP A 103 1.28 -18.33 18.24
N ALA A 104 1.54 -18.69 16.99
CA ALA A 104 2.74 -19.42 16.61
C ALA A 104 3.98 -18.54 16.69
N ALA A 105 5.16 -19.17 16.87
CA ALA A 105 6.44 -18.45 16.97
C ALA A 105 6.96 -18.07 15.56
N TRP A 106 6.71 -16.82 15.15
CA TRP A 106 7.22 -16.25 13.91
C TRP A 106 7.43 -14.73 14.03
N TRP A 107 8.36 -14.24 13.25
CA TRP A 107 8.67 -12.82 13.13
C TRP A 107 8.51 -12.34 11.68
N LEU A 108 7.92 -11.16 11.49
CA LEU A 108 7.68 -10.54 10.21
C LEU A 108 8.16 -9.08 10.25
N ASP A 109 9.01 -8.70 9.30
CA ASP A 109 9.54 -7.34 9.18
C ASP A 109 8.43 -6.28 9.04
N VAL A 110 7.42 -6.55 8.21
CA VAL A 110 6.26 -5.66 8.05
C VAL A 110 5.51 -5.45 9.37
N ASN A 111 5.35 -6.50 10.19
CA ASN A 111 4.68 -6.38 11.48
C ASN A 111 5.49 -5.52 12.48
N ALA A 112 6.81 -5.73 12.52
CA ALA A 112 7.70 -4.92 13.36
C ALA A 112 7.70 -3.45 12.92
N PHE A 113 7.74 -3.20 11.62
CA PHE A 113 7.67 -1.88 11.01
C PHE A 113 6.33 -1.18 11.32
N GLU A 114 5.19 -1.84 11.10
CA GLU A 114 3.86 -1.30 11.38
C GLU A 114 3.69 -0.94 12.87
N ARG A 115 4.16 -1.79 13.77
CA ARG A 115 4.11 -1.51 15.22
C ARG A 115 4.89 -0.26 15.59
N ALA A 116 6.09 -0.07 15.05
CA ALA A 116 6.88 1.13 15.28
C ALA A 116 6.18 2.38 14.73
N TYR A 117 5.59 2.30 13.53
CA TYR A 117 4.84 3.40 12.95
C TYR A 117 3.63 3.78 13.80
N VAL A 118 2.81 2.81 14.21
CA VAL A 118 1.62 3.06 15.05
C VAL A 118 1.99 3.71 16.39
N ALA A 119 3.14 3.35 16.96
CA ALA A 119 3.61 3.91 18.23
C ALA A 119 4.01 5.40 18.15
N VAL A 120 4.26 5.93 16.94
CA VAL A 120 4.75 7.31 16.76
C VAL A 120 3.87 8.18 15.87
N ARG A 121 2.96 7.62 15.08
CA ARG A 121 2.19 8.34 14.04
C ARG A 121 1.44 9.58 14.56
N ASP A 122 0.99 9.54 15.84
CA ASP A 122 0.24 10.62 16.48
C ASP A 122 1.12 11.51 17.38
N VAL A 123 2.46 11.27 17.37
CA VAL A 123 3.44 12.03 18.16
C VAL A 123 4.17 13.02 17.24
N SER A 124 4.31 14.27 17.70
CA SER A 124 5.16 15.22 16.96
C SER A 124 6.63 14.75 16.94
N GLY A 125 7.27 14.80 15.78
CA GLY A 125 8.67 14.40 15.65
C GLY A 125 9.61 15.15 16.63
N HIS A 126 9.33 16.41 16.94
CA HIS A 126 10.10 17.21 17.92
C HIS A 126 9.92 16.71 19.37
N SER A 127 8.85 15.98 19.66
CA SER A 127 8.50 15.47 20.98
C SER A 127 8.81 13.98 21.16
N LEU A 128 9.44 13.34 20.17
CA LEU A 128 9.84 11.94 20.28
C LEU A 128 10.85 11.76 21.41
N SER A 129 10.62 10.73 22.25
CA SER A 129 11.62 10.27 23.22
C SER A 129 12.77 9.56 22.49
N LEU A 130 13.91 9.45 23.15
CA LEU A 130 15.06 8.71 22.63
C LEU A 130 14.69 7.26 22.27
N GLY A 131 13.91 6.57 23.10
CA GLY A 131 13.48 5.19 22.87
C GLY A 131 12.57 5.07 21.64
N GLN A 132 11.66 6.03 21.44
CA GLN A 132 10.81 6.09 20.24
C GLN A 132 11.64 6.35 18.98
N ALA A 133 12.59 7.29 19.03
CA ALA A 133 13.47 7.58 17.90
C ALA A 133 14.32 6.35 17.53
N GLN A 134 14.88 5.63 18.51
CA GLN A 134 15.62 4.37 18.27
C GLN A 134 14.73 3.27 17.68
N SER A 135 13.47 3.16 18.15
CA SER A 135 12.51 2.21 17.61
C SER A 135 12.18 2.52 16.14
N VAL A 136 11.98 3.80 15.80
CA VAL A 136 11.78 4.26 14.42
C VAL A 136 13.02 3.96 13.56
N GLU A 137 14.21 4.24 14.03
CA GLU A 137 15.46 3.93 13.30
C GLU A 137 15.55 2.44 12.98
N SER A 138 15.33 1.59 13.98
CA SER A 138 15.37 0.13 13.78
C SER A 138 14.30 -0.34 12.79
N ALA A 139 13.12 0.30 12.80
CA ALA A 139 12.05 -0.01 11.85
C ALA A 139 12.40 0.44 10.42
N LEU A 140 13.02 1.62 10.27
CA LEU A 140 13.46 2.12 8.97
C LEU A 140 14.53 1.22 8.33
N GLU A 141 15.39 0.59 9.13
CA GLU A 141 16.39 -0.40 8.64
C GLU A 141 15.75 -1.67 8.08
N LEU A 142 14.51 -1.99 8.48
CA LEU A 142 13.76 -3.12 7.93
C LEU A 142 13.28 -2.85 6.52
N TYR A 143 13.02 -1.58 6.16
CA TYR A 143 12.53 -1.19 4.84
C TYR A 143 13.67 -1.20 3.82
N ARG A 144 13.98 -2.38 3.27
CA ARG A 144 15.07 -2.59 2.31
C ARG A 144 14.67 -2.36 0.87
N GLY A 145 13.48 -1.88 0.63
CA GLY A 145 12.82 -1.63 -0.66
C GLY A 145 11.32 -1.85 -0.50
N ASP A 146 10.58 -1.61 -1.57
CA ASP A 146 9.13 -1.76 -1.56
C ASP A 146 8.69 -3.18 -1.19
N LEU A 147 7.48 -3.30 -0.69
CA LEU A 147 6.88 -4.59 -0.38
C LEU A 147 6.94 -5.50 -1.60
N MET A 148 7.61 -6.66 -1.48
CA MET A 148 7.75 -7.66 -2.54
C MET A 148 8.26 -7.05 -3.85
N ALA A 149 9.34 -6.28 -3.81
CA ALA A 149 9.84 -5.43 -4.89
C ALA A 149 10.04 -6.16 -6.25
N THR A 150 10.41 -7.45 -6.23
CA THR A 150 10.64 -8.27 -7.42
C THR A 150 9.40 -9.00 -7.93
N ARG A 151 8.23 -8.82 -7.26
CA ARG A 151 7.00 -9.55 -7.58
C ARG A 151 5.84 -8.57 -7.68
N TYR A 152 5.42 -8.32 -8.93
CA TYR A 152 4.25 -7.48 -9.19
C TYR A 152 2.98 -8.33 -9.15
N HIS A 153 2.15 -8.07 -8.14
CA HIS A 153 0.81 -8.64 -8.00
C HIS A 153 -0.16 -7.49 -7.76
N ASP A 154 -1.29 -7.46 -8.45
CA ASP A 154 -2.27 -6.37 -8.37
C ASP A 154 -2.78 -6.15 -6.94
N TRP A 155 -2.98 -7.23 -6.20
CA TRP A 155 -3.46 -7.18 -4.82
C TRP A 155 -2.51 -6.49 -3.84
N CYS A 156 -1.20 -6.42 -4.14
CA CYS A 156 -0.24 -5.83 -3.21
C CYS A 156 0.05 -4.35 -3.48
N GLY A 157 -0.49 -3.76 -4.55
CA GLY A 157 -0.26 -2.36 -4.90
C GLY A 157 -0.64 -1.40 -3.78
N TYR A 158 -1.88 -1.53 -3.29
CA TYR A 158 -2.37 -0.70 -2.18
C TYR A 158 -1.51 -0.83 -0.92
N GLU A 159 -1.14 -2.05 -0.54
CA GLU A 159 -0.31 -2.28 0.65
C GLU A 159 1.12 -1.74 0.49
N ARG A 160 1.66 -1.80 -0.73
CA ARG A 160 2.96 -1.20 -1.07
C ARG A 160 2.93 0.31 -0.87
N ASP A 161 1.94 0.98 -1.46
CA ASP A 161 1.78 2.44 -1.33
C ASP A 161 1.56 2.85 0.12
N ARG A 162 0.73 2.11 0.86
CA ARG A 162 0.48 2.33 2.28
C ARG A 162 1.75 2.25 3.13
N LEU A 163 2.55 1.21 2.92
CA LEU A 163 3.80 1.01 3.65
C LEU A 163 4.87 2.03 3.26
N GLN A 164 4.93 2.43 1.99
CA GLN A 164 5.82 3.50 1.53
C GLN A 164 5.46 4.84 2.16
N LEU A 165 4.17 5.19 2.23
CA LEU A 165 3.73 6.40 2.92
C LEU A 165 4.08 6.38 4.41
N ALA A 166 3.94 5.24 5.08
CA ALA A 166 4.35 5.08 6.47
C ALA A 166 5.87 5.23 6.65
N TYR A 167 6.66 4.70 5.71
CA TYR A 167 8.11 4.87 5.68
C TYR A 167 8.52 6.33 5.57
N LEU A 168 7.94 7.07 4.62
CA LEU A 168 8.21 8.49 4.45
C LEU A 168 7.77 9.32 5.67
N ALA A 169 6.63 8.98 6.28
CA ALA A 169 6.16 9.65 7.50
C ALA A 169 7.12 9.44 8.69
N MET A 170 7.64 8.23 8.87
CA MET A 170 8.64 7.97 9.92
C MET A 170 9.97 8.68 9.68
N LEU A 171 10.41 8.80 8.41
CA LEU A 171 11.59 9.60 8.05
C LEU A 171 11.39 11.07 8.40
N ASP A 172 10.23 11.66 8.09
CA ASP A 172 9.91 13.05 8.43
C ASP A 172 9.92 13.27 9.95
N GLN A 173 9.32 12.36 10.72
CA GLN A 173 9.31 12.46 12.18
C GLN A 173 10.73 12.39 12.76
N LEU A 174 11.55 11.49 12.24
CA LEU A 174 12.93 11.35 12.68
C LEU A 174 13.79 12.56 12.26
N MET A 175 13.51 13.18 11.12
CA MET A 175 14.14 14.46 10.73
C MET A 175 13.79 15.57 11.74
N CYS A 176 12.52 15.69 12.15
CA CYS A 176 12.10 16.65 13.17
C CYS A 176 12.79 16.40 14.52
N TYR A 177 12.90 15.12 14.92
CA TYR A 177 13.67 14.74 16.11
C TYR A 177 15.14 15.17 15.99
N CYS A 178 15.78 14.87 14.84
CA CYS A 178 17.18 15.26 14.61
C CYS A 178 17.37 16.77 14.64
N GLU A 179 16.41 17.54 14.12
CA GLU A 179 16.44 19.01 14.19
C GLU A 179 16.39 19.49 15.66
N ALA A 180 15.48 18.93 16.48
CA ALA A 180 15.34 19.27 17.89
C ALA A 180 16.58 18.89 18.72
N GLN A 181 17.23 17.78 18.38
CA GLN A 181 18.44 17.29 19.07
C GLN A 181 19.74 17.83 18.45
N GLN A 182 19.66 18.75 17.48
CA GLN A 182 20.81 19.33 16.78
C GLN A 182 21.69 18.29 16.03
N LEU A 183 21.10 17.15 15.68
CA LEU A 183 21.76 16.06 14.92
C LEU A 183 21.65 16.35 13.41
N TYR A 184 22.16 17.53 12.99
CA TYR A 184 21.93 18.05 11.65
C TYR A 184 22.37 17.13 10.52
N THR A 185 23.57 16.54 10.61
CA THR A 185 24.08 15.62 9.59
C THR A 185 23.16 14.42 9.37
N LYS A 186 22.62 13.85 10.45
CA LYS A 186 21.69 12.73 10.38
C LYS A 186 20.36 13.18 9.75
N GLY A 187 19.82 14.30 10.18
CA GLY A 187 18.60 14.88 9.60
C GLY A 187 18.73 15.14 8.10
N LEU A 188 19.88 15.68 7.65
CA LEU A 188 20.17 15.91 6.23
C LEU A 188 20.17 14.60 5.42
N SER A 189 20.78 13.54 5.94
CA SER A 189 20.79 12.23 5.28
C SER A 189 19.39 11.64 5.14
N LEU A 190 18.54 11.75 6.17
CA LEU A 190 17.15 11.31 6.15
C LEU A 190 16.33 12.07 5.10
N GLY A 191 16.46 13.40 5.04
CA GLY A 191 15.76 14.22 4.06
C GLY A 191 16.17 13.93 2.62
N GLN A 192 17.46 13.66 2.39
CA GLN A 192 17.93 13.21 1.07
C GLN A 192 17.32 11.86 0.69
N THR A 193 17.08 10.98 1.67
CA THR A 193 16.40 9.71 1.45
C THR A 193 14.94 9.94 1.05
N VAL A 194 14.22 10.83 1.74
CA VAL A 194 12.84 11.19 1.36
C VAL A 194 12.77 11.72 -0.07
N LEU A 195 13.67 12.64 -0.45
CA LEU A 195 13.68 13.23 -1.80
C LEU A 195 14.10 12.26 -2.93
N ARG A 196 14.62 11.08 -2.61
CA ARG A 196 14.81 10.01 -3.60
C ARG A 196 13.50 9.33 -3.98
N TYR A 197 12.54 9.24 -3.06
CA TYR A 197 11.21 8.69 -3.31
C TYR A 197 10.25 9.72 -3.88
N ASP A 198 10.29 10.94 -3.36
CA ASP A 198 9.44 12.06 -3.77
C ASP A 198 10.29 13.33 -3.92
N PRO A 199 10.87 13.56 -5.12
CA PRO A 199 11.73 14.72 -5.37
C PRO A 199 11.02 16.06 -5.23
N ALA A 200 9.69 16.12 -5.41
CA ALA A 200 8.92 17.34 -5.37
C ALA A 200 8.28 17.63 -3.99
N ARG A 201 8.64 16.87 -2.97
CA ARG A 201 8.10 17.01 -1.61
C ARG A 201 8.59 18.30 -0.94
N GLU A 202 7.84 19.37 -1.15
CA GLU A 202 8.21 20.73 -0.76
C GLU A 202 8.48 20.89 0.75
N CYS A 203 7.70 20.19 1.61
CA CYS A 203 7.92 20.23 3.07
C CYS A 203 9.30 19.71 3.46
N THR A 204 9.79 18.66 2.79
CA THR A 204 11.13 18.11 3.02
C THR A 204 12.22 19.07 2.53
N HIS A 205 12.02 19.72 1.39
CA HIS A 205 12.95 20.80 0.94
C HIS A 205 13.06 21.91 1.98
N ARG A 206 11.94 22.40 2.53
CA ARG A 206 11.96 23.42 3.60
C ARG A 206 12.71 22.95 4.84
N GLN A 207 12.48 21.70 5.25
CA GLN A 207 13.16 21.16 6.42
C GLN A 207 14.67 21.01 6.18
N LEU A 208 15.10 20.56 5.01
CA LEU A 208 16.51 20.53 4.64
C LEU A 208 17.14 21.93 4.60
N MET A 209 16.43 22.94 4.10
CA MET A 209 16.90 24.35 4.13
C MET A 209 17.16 24.78 5.57
N ARG A 210 16.25 24.49 6.53
CA ARG A 210 16.45 24.81 7.95
C ARG A 210 17.64 24.05 8.55
N LEU A 211 17.74 22.76 8.28
CA LEU A 211 18.84 21.91 8.79
C LEU A 211 20.21 22.41 8.29
N TYR A 212 20.33 22.74 6.99
CA TYR A 212 21.56 23.33 6.45
C TYR A 212 21.88 24.66 7.12
N TYR A 213 20.90 25.56 7.24
CA TYR A 213 21.08 26.84 7.87
C TYR A 213 21.53 26.72 9.33
N ARG A 214 20.86 25.88 10.12
CA ARG A 214 21.22 25.60 11.54
C ARG A 214 22.57 24.90 11.69
N ALA A 215 23.00 24.15 10.70
CA ALA A 215 24.34 23.57 10.65
C ALA A 215 25.43 24.60 10.27
N GLY A 216 25.05 25.86 10.01
CA GLY A 216 25.98 26.93 9.59
C GLY A 216 26.28 26.94 8.08
N ASP A 217 25.62 26.06 7.28
CA ASP A 217 25.82 25.98 5.84
C ASP A 217 24.67 26.69 5.08
N ARG A 218 24.71 28.05 5.18
CA ARG A 218 23.76 28.92 4.49
C ARG A 218 23.76 28.71 2.97
N THR A 219 24.93 28.46 2.39
CA THR A 219 25.07 28.28 0.94
C THR A 219 24.30 27.04 0.48
N SER A 220 24.41 25.91 1.19
CA SER A 220 23.65 24.69 0.88
C SER A 220 22.15 24.87 1.12
N ALA A 221 21.74 25.68 2.11
CA ALA A 221 20.34 26.02 2.31
C ALA A 221 19.73 26.76 1.10
N ILE A 222 20.46 27.74 0.55
CA ILE A 222 20.07 28.49 -0.66
C ILE A 222 19.97 27.54 -1.88
N ARG A 223 21.00 26.71 -2.09
CA ARG A 223 20.98 25.70 -3.17
C ARG A 223 19.83 24.73 -3.06
N GLN A 224 19.39 24.40 -1.83
CA GLN A 224 18.26 23.52 -1.62
C GLN A 224 16.94 24.16 -2.06
N TYR A 225 16.77 25.49 -1.89
CA TYR A 225 15.65 26.24 -2.45
C TYR A 225 15.66 26.22 -3.97
N GLU A 226 16.82 26.45 -4.61
CA GLU A 226 16.93 26.40 -6.07
C GLU A 226 16.55 25.03 -6.63
N ARG A 227 16.97 23.94 -5.96
CA ARG A 227 16.55 22.58 -6.31
C ARG A 227 15.03 22.39 -6.19
N CYS A 228 14.43 22.88 -5.10
CA CYS A 228 12.98 22.84 -4.90
C CYS A 228 12.26 23.54 -6.05
N THR A 229 12.64 24.76 -6.37
CA THR A 229 12.05 25.55 -7.46
C THR A 229 12.16 24.85 -8.81
N SER A 230 13.34 24.29 -9.11
CA SER A 230 13.57 23.55 -10.36
C SER A 230 12.70 22.31 -10.49
N VAL A 231 12.57 21.51 -9.42
CA VAL A 231 11.76 20.29 -9.42
C VAL A 231 10.27 20.63 -9.53
N MET A 232 9.78 21.59 -8.75
CA MET A 232 8.37 22.02 -8.77
C MET A 232 7.97 22.56 -10.15
N ALA A 233 8.82 23.36 -10.78
CA ALA A 233 8.58 23.86 -12.12
C ALA A 233 8.56 22.74 -13.17
N ARG A 234 9.48 21.77 -13.06
CA ARG A 234 9.59 20.66 -14.02
C ARG A 234 8.45 19.67 -13.92
N GLU A 235 8.04 19.30 -12.70
CA GLU A 235 7.06 18.22 -12.49
C GLU A 235 5.61 18.71 -12.52
N PHE A 236 5.36 19.91 -12.00
CA PHE A 236 4.02 20.46 -11.84
C PHE A 236 3.78 21.79 -12.55
N GLY A 237 4.83 22.43 -13.08
CA GLY A 237 4.72 23.75 -13.71
C GLY A 237 4.39 24.90 -12.73
N VAL A 238 4.65 24.71 -11.42
CA VAL A 238 4.32 25.68 -10.37
C VAL A 238 5.56 26.20 -9.66
N GLN A 239 5.43 27.36 -9.00
CA GLN A 239 6.44 27.90 -8.10
C GLN A 239 6.27 27.34 -6.68
N PRO A 240 7.33 27.33 -5.85
CA PRO A 240 7.23 26.98 -4.43
C PRO A 240 6.18 27.83 -3.71
N SER A 241 5.59 27.26 -2.65
CA SER A 241 4.61 27.95 -1.81
C SER A 241 5.20 29.18 -1.12
N ALA A 242 4.33 30.13 -0.75
CA ALA A 242 4.73 31.34 -0.03
C ALA A 242 5.56 31.04 1.24
N GLY A 243 5.28 29.93 1.95
CA GLY A 243 6.04 29.52 3.13
C GLY A 243 7.48 29.09 2.81
N THR A 244 7.73 28.53 1.63
CA THR A 244 9.07 28.13 1.18
C THR A 244 9.86 29.36 0.70
N VAL A 245 9.19 30.28 0.00
CA VAL A 245 9.78 31.56 -0.41
C VAL A 245 10.16 32.39 0.81
N ALA A 246 9.25 32.53 1.78
CA ALA A 246 9.53 33.29 3.02
C ALA A 246 10.72 32.70 3.80
N LEU A 247 10.83 31.37 3.90
CA LEU A 247 12.02 30.77 4.53
C LEU A 247 13.30 31.07 3.75
N TYR A 248 13.27 31.05 2.44
CA TYR A 248 14.42 31.44 1.60
C TYR A 248 14.84 32.87 1.85
N GLU A 249 13.88 33.81 1.89
CA GLU A 249 14.14 35.23 2.18
C GLU A 249 14.76 35.45 3.57
N GLN A 250 14.24 34.71 4.59
CA GLN A 250 14.79 34.71 5.95
C GLN A 250 16.24 34.21 5.98
N ILE A 251 16.53 33.13 5.26
CA ILE A 251 17.89 32.59 5.13
C ILE A 251 18.79 33.59 4.42
N CYS A 252 18.30 34.27 3.38
CA CYS A 252 19.05 35.33 2.68
C CYS A 252 19.30 36.57 3.55
N ALA A 253 18.39 36.92 4.45
CA ALA A 253 18.52 37.99 5.43
C ALA A 253 19.35 37.61 6.66
N ASP A 254 19.82 36.35 6.73
CA ASP A 254 20.52 35.76 7.89
C ASP A 254 19.72 35.83 9.20
N TRP A 255 18.41 35.70 9.10
CA TRP A 255 17.48 35.73 10.23
C TRP A 255 16.38 34.65 10.10
N VAL A 256 16.58 33.50 10.70
CA VAL A 256 15.56 32.43 10.78
C VAL A 256 15.14 32.30 12.24
N PRO A 257 13.85 32.53 12.57
CA PRO A 257 13.37 32.38 13.93
C PRO A 257 13.46 30.91 14.40
N ASP A 258 13.78 30.72 15.68
CA ASP A 258 13.93 29.40 16.32
C ASP A 258 12.59 28.64 16.52
N THR A 259 11.49 29.19 16.05
CA THR A 259 10.17 28.56 16.21
C THR A 259 10.06 27.34 15.29
N PRO A 260 9.86 26.13 15.82
CA PRO A 260 9.56 24.97 14.99
C PRO A 260 8.21 25.23 14.31
N MET A 261 8.21 25.48 13.02
CA MET A 261 6.96 25.42 12.26
C MET A 261 6.47 23.97 12.26
N SER A 262 5.30 23.76 12.82
CA SER A 262 4.58 22.48 12.65
C SER A 262 4.58 22.11 11.17
N PRO A 263 4.82 20.87 10.79
CA PRO A 263 4.67 20.41 9.42
C PRO A 263 3.17 20.49 9.06
N SER A 264 2.71 21.70 8.72
CA SER A 264 1.39 21.93 8.14
C SER A 264 1.43 21.41 6.72
N GLY A 265 1.08 20.16 6.55
CA GLY A 265 1.01 19.54 5.23
C GLY A 265 1.06 18.02 5.21
N ALA A 266 1.50 17.36 6.27
CA ALA A 266 1.17 15.96 6.44
C ALA A 266 -0.29 15.93 6.93
N ALA A 267 -1.24 15.90 6.01
CA ALA A 267 -2.54 15.35 6.34
C ALA A 267 -2.25 14.01 7.04
N PRO A 268 -2.83 13.75 8.23
CA PRO A 268 -2.76 12.42 8.79
C PRO A 268 -3.14 11.47 7.66
N VAL A 269 -2.29 10.49 7.39
CA VAL A 269 -2.65 9.42 6.46
C VAL A 269 -3.78 8.69 7.17
N ALA A 270 -5.00 9.23 6.99
CA ALA A 270 -6.24 8.63 7.45
C ALA A 270 -6.42 7.36 6.60
N GLY A 271 -5.90 6.26 7.09
CA GLY A 271 -5.92 5.00 6.37
C GLY A 271 -5.12 3.89 7.00
N LEU A 272 -4.41 4.15 8.11
CA LEU A 272 -3.69 3.09 8.85
C LEU A 272 -4.50 2.53 10.03
N GLU A 273 -5.70 3.00 10.24
CA GLU A 273 -6.68 2.20 10.96
C GLU A 273 -7.08 1.05 10.05
N ARG A 274 -6.67 -0.16 10.41
CA ARG A 274 -7.29 -1.37 9.85
C ARG A 274 -8.79 -1.24 10.02
N PRO A 275 -9.59 -1.35 8.96
CA PRO A 275 -11.02 -1.15 9.02
C PRO A 275 -11.66 -2.32 9.75
N GLU A 276 -11.68 -2.29 11.06
CA GLU A 276 -12.77 -2.92 11.78
C GLU A 276 -13.94 -1.95 11.69
N ARG A 277 -14.93 -2.26 10.85
CA ARG A 277 -16.26 -1.62 10.70
C ARG A 277 -16.50 -0.55 9.62
N THR A 278 -15.67 -0.38 8.61
CA THR A 278 -16.06 0.55 7.52
C THR A 278 -15.81 0.02 6.10
N GLU A 279 -15.87 -1.30 5.88
CA GLU A 279 -15.89 -1.83 4.50
C GLU A 279 -17.01 -1.20 3.66
N THR A 280 -18.18 -1.00 4.24
CA THR A 280 -19.32 -0.35 3.58
C THR A 280 -19.05 1.12 3.24
N ALA A 281 -18.37 1.88 4.11
CA ALA A 281 -18.07 3.28 3.87
C ALA A 281 -16.87 3.49 2.91
N ALA A 282 -15.90 2.59 2.92
CA ALA A 282 -14.77 2.62 1.97
C ALA A 282 -15.22 2.20 0.57
N ILE A 283 -16.05 1.16 0.46
CA ILE A 283 -16.68 0.71 -0.78
C ILE A 283 -17.61 1.80 -1.34
N ALA A 284 -18.40 2.46 -0.48
CA ALA A 284 -19.24 3.58 -0.90
C ALA A 284 -18.42 4.78 -1.41
N ARG A 285 -17.26 5.10 -0.80
CA ARG A 285 -16.35 6.15 -1.30
C ARG A 285 -15.66 5.76 -2.60
N LEU A 286 -15.31 4.49 -2.79
CA LEU A 286 -14.76 3.98 -4.04
C LEU A 286 -15.81 4.00 -5.16
N HIS A 287 -17.04 3.60 -4.88
CA HIS A 287 -18.15 3.72 -5.83
C HIS A 287 -18.39 5.19 -6.21
N LEU A 288 -18.43 6.10 -5.24
CA LEU A 288 -18.61 7.53 -5.51
C LEU A 288 -17.48 8.12 -6.38
N ARG A 289 -16.23 7.67 -6.19
CA ARG A 289 -15.09 8.06 -7.03
C ARG A 289 -15.15 7.43 -8.42
N LEU A 290 -15.58 6.18 -8.53
CA LEU A 290 -15.80 5.51 -9.81
C LEU A 290 -16.89 6.23 -10.60
N ASP A 291 -18.00 6.58 -9.96
CA ASP A 291 -19.10 7.34 -10.58
C ASP A 291 -18.62 8.72 -11.04
N GLN A 292 -17.78 9.41 -10.27
CA GLN A 292 -17.18 10.69 -10.65
C GLN A 292 -16.22 10.55 -11.85
N ILE A 293 -15.41 9.50 -11.90
CA ILE A 293 -14.51 9.22 -13.02
C ILE A 293 -15.33 8.86 -14.28
N GLN A 294 -16.37 8.04 -14.13
CA GLN A 294 -17.27 7.71 -15.24
C GLN A 294 -17.99 8.95 -15.77
N ALA A 295 -18.51 9.80 -14.88
CA ALA A 295 -19.15 11.07 -15.29
C ALA A 295 -18.17 11.98 -16.02
N SER A 296 -16.91 12.06 -15.56
CA SER A 296 -15.85 12.84 -16.23
C SER A 296 -15.49 12.27 -17.61
N LEU A 297 -15.44 10.94 -17.75
CA LEU A 297 -15.21 10.27 -19.02
C LEU A 297 -16.35 10.50 -20.00
N TYR A 298 -17.61 10.45 -19.54
CA TYR A 298 -18.78 10.78 -20.38
C TYR A 298 -18.73 12.24 -20.83
N ALA A 299 -18.40 13.18 -19.94
CA ALA A 299 -18.27 14.59 -20.28
C ALA A 299 -17.15 14.84 -21.31
N LEU A 300 -16.03 14.14 -21.19
CA LEU A 300 -14.94 14.18 -22.17
C LEU A 300 -15.34 13.55 -23.51
N GLN A 301 -16.05 12.43 -23.49
CA GLN A 301 -16.58 11.80 -24.71
C GLN A 301 -17.57 12.72 -25.43
N GLU A 302 -18.50 13.37 -24.72
CA GLU A 302 -19.39 14.36 -25.30
C GLU A 302 -18.64 15.57 -25.87
N SER A 303 -17.63 16.07 -25.16
CA SER A 303 -16.80 17.17 -25.64
C SER A 303 -16.03 16.81 -26.91
N VAL A 304 -15.50 15.59 -27.00
CA VAL A 304 -14.81 15.07 -28.20
C VAL A 304 -15.79 14.88 -29.36
N LEU A 305 -16.99 14.37 -29.10
CA LEU A 305 -18.03 14.20 -30.11
C LEU A 305 -18.55 15.55 -30.65
N GLN A 306 -18.67 16.57 -29.78
CA GLN A 306 -19.04 17.93 -30.19
C GLN A 306 -17.92 18.61 -30.98
N SER A 307 -16.65 18.33 -30.68
CA SER A 307 -15.51 18.90 -31.39
C SER A 307 -15.20 18.21 -32.74
N SER A 308 -15.60 16.94 -32.90
CA SER A 308 -15.35 16.15 -34.11
C SER A 308 -16.39 16.25 -35.21
N GLY A 309 -17.50 16.96 -34.99
CA GLY A 309 -18.55 17.24 -36.02
C GLY A 309 -19.27 16.01 -36.57
N VAL A 310 -19.14 14.83 -35.96
CA VAL A 310 -19.81 13.59 -36.42
C VAL A 310 -21.16 13.46 -35.74
N ARG A 311 -22.24 13.72 -36.51
CA ARG A 311 -23.62 13.53 -36.09
C ARG A 311 -23.99 12.06 -36.25
N TRP A 312 -24.10 11.30 -35.17
CA TRP A 312 -24.70 9.98 -35.19
C TRP A 312 -26.21 10.08 -34.85
N GLU A 313 -27.08 9.77 -35.83
CA GLU A 313 -28.51 9.62 -35.57
C GLU A 313 -28.75 8.34 -34.75
N HIS A 314 -29.35 8.51 -33.60
CA HIS A 314 -29.76 7.43 -32.73
C HIS A 314 -30.95 6.68 -33.26
N ALA A 315 -30.78 5.43 -33.61
CA ALA A 315 -31.88 4.48 -33.68
C ALA A 315 -32.30 4.07 -32.26
N ARG A 316 -33.29 4.77 -31.71
CA ARG A 316 -34.03 4.28 -30.54
C ARG A 316 -35.09 3.32 -31.02
N THR A 317 -35.02 2.05 -30.73
CA THR A 317 -36.16 1.16 -30.64
C THR A 317 -36.02 0.31 -29.40
N VAL A 318 -36.74 0.74 -28.36
CA VAL A 318 -37.08 -0.08 -27.21
C VAL A 318 -38.47 -0.67 -27.53
N PRO A 319 -38.69 -1.99 -27.52
CA PRO A 319 -40.01 -2.55 -27.46
C PRO A 319 -40.41 -2.72 -25.99
N SER A 320 -41.36 -1.86 -25.58
CA SER A 320 -42.18 -2.11 -24.40
C SER A 320 -43.22 -3.19 -24.75
N GLY A 321 -43.22 -4.28 -24.02
CA GLY A 321 -44.26 -5.31 -24.10
C GLY A 321 -44.50 -5.91 -22.75
N SER A 322 -45.54 -5.46 -22.08
CA SER A 322 -46.14 -6.07 -20.91
C SER A 322 -46.90 -7.37 -21.26
N PRO A 323 -47.06 -8.30 -20.32
CA PRO A 323 -47.68 -9.59 -20.58
C PRO A 323 -49.21 -9.53 -20.42
N GLU A 324 -49.94 -9.95 -21.42
CA GLU A 324 -51.37 -10.30 -21.26
C GLU A 324 -51.58 -11.81 -21.44
N LYS A 325 -52.35 -12.32 -20.48
CA LYS A 325 -52.90 -13.67 -20.41
C LYS A 325 -53.87 -13.91 -21.56
N ASN A 326 -53.85 -15.08 -22.18
CA ASN A 326 -55.04 -15.91 -22.35
C ASN A 326 -54.74 -17.20 -23.13
N GLY A 327 -55.14 -18.23 -22.65
CA GLY A 327 -55.38 -19.56 -22.80
C GLY A 327 -56.18 -20.02 -24.02
N LYS A 328 -56.01 -21.25 -24.32
CA LYS A 328 -56.86 -22.32 -24.87
C LYS A 328 -56.26 -23.07 -26.05
N LEU A 329 -55.84 -24.31 -25.78
CA LEU A 329 -56.48 -25.56 -26.21
C LEU A 329 -56.38 -25.98 -27.68
N LEU A 330 -55.95 -27.24 -27.86
CA LEU A 330 -56.23 -28.24 -28.98
C LEU A 330 -55.36 -28.01 -30.23
N GLY A 331 -54.74 -29.01 -30.81
CA GLY A 331 -54.86 -30.46 -30.81
C GLY A 331 -53.99 -31.05 -31.94
N ILE A 332 -53.50 -32.21 -31.67
CA ILE A 332 -53.43 -33.41 -32.54
C ILE A 332 -52.82 -33.32 -33.96
N GLY A 333 -51.88 -34.23 -34.22
CA GLY A 333 -51.52 -34.74 -35.55
C GLY A 333 -50.02 -34.94 -35.70
N SER A 334 -49.48 -36.05 -35.34
CA SER A 334 -49.19 -37.36 -35.97
C SER A 334 -48.40 -37.27 -37.31
N ALA A 335 -47.29 -38.06 -37.27
CA ALA A 335 -46.71 -38.90 -38.31
C ALA A 335 -45.80 -38.18 -39.34
N GLU A 336 -44.72 -38.67 -39.75
CA GLU A 336 -44.08 -39.90 -40.19
C GLU A 336 -42.73 -39.57 -40.78
N GLU A 337 -41.80 -40.42 -40.51
CA GLU A 337 -40.85 -41.21 -41.29
C GLU A 337 -39.82 -40.52 -42.17
N GLY A 338 -38.67 -40.93 -41.90
CA GLY A 338 -37.39 -41.21 -42.45
C GLY A 338 -37.19 -41.28 -44.00
N PRO A 339 -36.02 -41.61 -44.56
CA PRO A 339 -34.98 -42.53 -44.05
C PRO A 339 -33.70 -41.85 -43.63
#